data_c76f97a74e9a97c87c8dd3485d9d4a10
#
_entry.id   c76f97a74e9a97c87c8dd3485d9d4a10
#
_cell.length_a   1.000
_cell.length_b   1.000
_cell.length_c   1.000
_cell.angle_alpha   90.00
_cell.angle_beta   90.00
_cell.angle_gamma   90.00
#
_symmetry.space_group_name_H-M   'P 1'
#
loop_
_entity.id
_entity.type
_entity.pdbx_description
1 polymer ?
#
loop_
_entity_poly.entity_id
_entity_poly.type
_entity_poly.pdbx_seq_one_letter_code
_entity_poly.pdbx_strand_id
1 'polypeptide(L)'
;MTENLRAETERVLSAVSPATRRTLEESAGRLWAWALKTSERFPPTPDVKLAMASSGAVLSGYTVIHMLGNLQVYLGRGRFDSYAHHLRTLGAPVLPRRTVLWAFRVVLLADALTHLSCAAVLTVRAQASARRAAAQPRPLPQGRRRTRWQRLKRSM
;
A
#
# COMPACT_ATOMS: atom_id res chain seq x y z
N MET A 1 -13.30 -19.65 8.29
CA MET A 1 -12.03 -19.55 7.54
C MET A 1 -10.88 -19.02 8.41
N THR A 2 -11.11 -18.10 9.32
CA THR A 2 -10.09 -17.50 10.22
C THR A 2 -9.60 -18.40 11.34
N GLU A 3 -10.41 -19.32 11.89
CA GLU A 3 -10.00 -20.24 12.96
C GLU A 3 -9.07 -21.35 12.46
N ASN A 4 -9.29 -21.90 11.27
CA ASN A 4 -8.38 -22.89 10.69
C ASN A 4 -6.99 -22.34 10.42
N LEU A 5 -6.89 -21.10 9.95
CA LEU A 5 -5.59 -20.42 9.72
C LEU A 5 -4.85 -20.17 11.05
N ARG A 6 -5.56 -19.86 12.13
CA ARG A 6 -4.95 -19.71 13.48
C ARG A 6 -4.42 -21.03 14.02
N ALA A 7 -5.20 -22.11 13.92
CA ALA A 7 -4.81 -23.43 14.37
C ALA A 7 -3.59 -23.96 13.60
N GLU A 8 -3.52 -23.70 12.30
CA GLU A 8 -2.39 -24.10 11.45
C GLU A 8 -1.13 -23.28 11.76
N THR A 9 -1.28 -21.98 11.99
CA THR A 9 -0.19 -21.11 12.42
C THR A 9 0.38 -21.54 13.78
N GLU A 10 -0.46 -21.92 14.73
CA GLU A 10 -0.02 -22.42 16.04
C GLU A 10 0.68 -23.75 15.93
N ARG A 11 0.23 -24.67 15.07
CA ARG A 11 0.92 -25.94 14.80
C ARG A 11 2.31 -25.72 14.22
N VAL A 12 2.43 -24.85 13.21
CA VAL A 12 3.74 -24.52 12.62
C VAL A 12 4.66 -23.87 13.65
N LEU A 13 4.14 -22.95 14.45
CA LEU A 13 4.92 -22.31 15.52
C LEU A 13 5.33 -23.30 16.62
N SER A 14 4.51 -24.30 16.94
CA SER A 14 4.85 -25.32 17.94
C SER A 14 5.95 -26.27 17.47
N ALA A 15 6.10 -26.48 16.16
CA ALA A 15 7.14 -27.31 15.57
C ALA A 15 8.52 -26.63 15.51
N VAL A 16 8.59 -25.31 15.71
CA VAL A 16 9.85 -24.54 15.70
C VAL A 16 10.51 -24.60 17.08
N SER A 17 11.84 -24.90 17.11
CA SER A 17 12.58 -24.97 18.35
C SER A 17 12.53 -23.65 19.14
N PRO A 18 12.58 -23.68 20.49
CA PRO A 18 12.55 -22.46 21.30
C PRO A 18 13.68 -21.48 20.97
N ALA A 19 14.86 -21.99 20.61
CA ALA A 19 16.00 -21.16 20.21
C ALA A 19 15.72 -20.42 18.88
N THR A 20 15.22 -21.14 17.87
CA THR A 20 14.86 -20.55 16.58
C THR A 20 13.74 -19.53 16.73
N ARG A 21 12.79 -19.79 17.61
CA ARG A 21 11.69 -18.85 17.89
C ARG A 21 12.21 -17.53 18.46
N ARG A 22 13.13 -17.58 19.44
CA ARG A 22 13.77 -16.37 20.00
C ARG A 22 14.53 -15.58 18.95
N THR A 23 15.32 -16.24 18.11
CA THR A 23 16.08 -15.54 17.04
C THR A 23 15.16 -14.89 16.00
N LEU A 24 14.02 -15.52 15.68
CA LEU A 24 13.01 -14.93 14.80
C LEU A 24 12.34 -13.72 15.44
N GLU A 25 11.98 -13.79 16.72
CA GLU A 25 11.38 -12.67 17.46
C GLU A 25 12.34 -11.49 17.58
N GLU A 26 13.61 -11.73 17.87
CA GLU A 26 14.64 -10.69 17.93
C GLU A 26 14.89 -10.04 16.56
N SER A 27 14.98 -10.84 15.50
CA SER A 27 15.17 -10.33 14.15
C SER A 27 13.94 -9.55 13.66
N ALA A 28 12.73 -10.04 13.93
CA ALA A 28 11.49 -9.31 13.65
C ALA A 28 11.42 -8.00 14.45
N GLY A 29 11.84 -7.99 15.71
CA GLY A 29 11.93 -6.80 16.54
C GLY A 29 12.88 -5.74 15.96
N ARG A 30 14.07 -6.17 15.52
CA ARG A 30 15.06 -5.28 14.87
C ARG A 30 14.54 -4.71 13.56
N LEU A 31 13.92 -5.53 12.71
CA LEU A 31 13.33 -5.11 11.46
C LEU A 31 12.20 -4.10 11.68
N TRP A 32 11.36 -4.35 12.70
CA TRP A 32 10.29 -3.45 13.07
C TRP A 32 10.81 -2.11 13.58
N ALA A 33 11.82 -2.08 14.44
CA ALA A 33 12.45 -0.87 14.94
C ALA A 33 13.09 -0.06 13.80
N TRP A 34 13.76 -0.74 12.87
CA TRP A 34 14.30 -0.12 11.66
C TRP A 34 13.19 0.50 10.78
N ALA A 35 12.10 -0.24 10.56
CA ALA A 35 10.97 0.22 9.75
C ALA A 35 10.30 1.46 10.37
N LEU A 36 10.12 1.49 11.68
CA LEU A 36 9.61 2.65 12.41
C LEU A 36 10.52 3.86 12.22
N LYS A 37 11.82 3.71 12.49
CA LYS A 37 12.82 4.79 12.33
C LYS A 37 12.87 5.31 10.90
N THR A 38 12.78 4.42 9.92
CA THR A 38 12.76 4.79 8.51
C THR A 38 11.48 5.56 8.17
N SER A 39 10.33 5.14 8.72
CA SER A 39 9.05 5.82 8.47
C SER A 39 9.00 7.27 9.00
N GLU A 40 9.81 7.60 10.01
CA GLU A 40 9.92 8.96 10.56
C GLU A 40 10.61 9.95 9.60
N ARG A 41 11.43 9.44 8.68
CA ARG A 41 12.10 10.26 7.65
C ARG A 41 11.16 10.70 6.52
N PHE A 42 10.00 10.09 6.41
CA PHE A 42 9.01 10.43 5.40
C PHE A 42 8.16 11.64 5.83
N PRO A 43 7.60 12.40 4.88
CA PRO A 43 6.71 13.52 5.14
C PRO A 43 5.52 13.16 6.06
N PRO A 44 4.75 14.16 6.51
CA PRO A 44 3.52 13.94 7.27
C PRO A 44 2.56 12.98 6.59
N THR A 45 1.74 12.28 7.36
CA THR A 45 0.82 11.25 6.85
C THR A 45 -0.13 11.74 5.74
N PRO A 46 -0.65 12.99 5.75
CA PRO A 46 -1.47 13.50 4.65
C PRO A 46 -0.74 13.50 3.30
N ASP A 47 0.51 13.98 3.30
CA ASP A 47 1.32 14.07 2.07
C ASP A 47 1.67 12.68 1.52
N VAL A 48 1.99 11.73 2.41
CA VAL A 48 2.24 10.33 2.01
C VAL A 48 0.98 9.70 1.43
N LYS A 49 -0.21 10.00 1.97
CA LYS A 49 -1.49 9.54 1.42
C LYS A 49 -1.77 10.14 0.05
N LEU A 50 -1.48 11.43 -0.12
CA LEU A 50 -1.64 12.10 -1.42
C LEU A 50 -0.70 11.50 -2.47
N ALA A 51 0.58 11.31 -2.12
CA ALA A 51 1.56 10.67 -3.00
C ALA A 51 1.15 9.23 -3.37
N MET A 52 0.63 8.46 -2.42
CA MET A 52 0.11 7.11 -2.66
C MET A 52 -1.12 7.13 -3.57
N ALA A 53 -2.04 8.07 -3.38
CA ALA A 53 -3.23 8.18 -4.21
C ALA A 53 -2.90 8.62 -5.65
N SER A 54 -2.01 9.60 -5.82
CA SER A 54 -1.59 10.07 -7.15
C SER A 54 -0.83 9.00 -7.92
N SER A 55 0.13 8.32 -7.30
CA SER A 55 0.84 7.21 -7.94
C SER A 55 -0.09 6.04 -8.27
N GLY A 56 -1.04 5.70 -7.39
CA GLY A 56 -2.05 4.69 -7.68
C GLY A 56 -2.93 5.06 -8.88
N ALA A 57 -3.31 6.33 -9.02
CA ALA A 57 -4.08 6.81 -10.17
C ALA A 57 -3.28 6.71 -11.48
N VAL A 58 -1.99 7.07 -11.47
CA VAL A 58 -1.09 6.93 -12.62
C VAL A 58 -0.94 5.47 -13.03
N LEU A 59 -0.65 4.56 -12.09
CA LEU A 59 -0.53 3.12 -12.36
C LEU A 59 -1.83 2.52 -12.89
N SER A 60 -2.96 2.90 -12.33
CA SER A 60 -4.27 2.43 -12.78
C SER A 60 -4.59 2.93 -14.20
N GLY A 61 -4.35 4.21 -14.47
CA GLY A 61 -4.50 4.80 -15.80
C GLY A 61 -3.62 4.12 -16.84
N TYR A 62 -2.35 3.89 -16.50
CA TYR A 62 -1.43 3.13 -17.35
C TYR A 62 -1.95 1.72 -17.64
N THR A 63 -2.43 1.01 -16.62
CA THR A 63 -2.96 -0.36 -16.78
C THR A 63 -4.13 -0.40 -17.77
N VAL A 64 -5.05 0.56 -17.67
CA VAL A 64 -6.20 0.66 -18.60
C VAL A 64 -5.72 0.94 -20.03
N ILE A 65 -4.83 1.92 -20.22
CA ILE A 65 -4.30 2.27 -21.56
C ILE A 65 -3.53 1.08 -22.14
N HIS A 66 -2.71 0.41 -21.33
CA HIS A 66 -1.95 -0.75 -21.74
C HIS A 66 -2.85 -1.93 -22.14
N MET A 67 -3.92 -2.14 -21.41
CA MET A 67 -4.94 -3.15 -21.75
C MET A 67 -5.61 -2.81 -23.09
N LEU A 68 -6.02 -1.56 -23.30
CA LEU A 68 -6.61 -1.11 -24.58
C LEU A 68 -5.63 -1.28 -25.75
N GLY A 69 -4.35 -0.99 -25.51
CA GLY A 69 -3.29 -1.24 -26.50
C GLY A 69 -3.14 -2.73 -26.85
N ASN A 70 -3.21 -3.60 -25.86
CA ASN A 70 -3.13 -5.05 -26.09
C ASN A 70 -4.36 -5.62 -26.81
N LEU A 71 -5.54 -5.00 -26.66
CA LEU A 71 -6.73 -5.40 -27.41
C LEU A 71 -6.57 -5.23 -28.94
N GLN A 72 -5.59 -4.44 -29.40
CA GLN A 72 -5.28 -4.32 -30.83
C GLN A 72 -4.91 -5.67 -31.48
N VAL A 73 -4.48 -6.66 -30.70
CA VAL A 73 -4.17 -8.02 -31.22
C VAL A 73 -5.41 -8.66 -31.84
N TYR A 74 -6.61 -8.41 -31.29
CA TYR A 74 -7.88 -8.96 -31.79
C TYR A 74 -8.35 -8.30 -33.09
N LEU A 75 -7.80 -7.13 -33.45
CA LEU A 75 -8.10 -6.43 -34.69
C LEU A 75 -7.23 -6.87 -35.87
N GLY A 76 -6.39 -7.90 -35.64
CA GLY A 76 -5.54 -8.50 -36.64
C GLY A 76 -4.09 -8.03 -36.60
N ARG A 77 -3.22 -8.90 -37.13
CA ARG A 77 -1.76 -8.76 -37.07
C ARG A 77 -1.26 -7.43 -37.64
N GLY A 78 -1.79 -7.00 -38.79
CA GLY A 78 -1.35 -5.77 -39.43
C GLY A 78 -1.62 -4.53 -38.58
N ARG A 79 -2.76 -4.45 -37.89
CA ARG A 79 -3.06 -3.33 -36.99
C ARG A 79 -2.16 -3.35 -35.74
N PHE A 80 -1.95 -4.50 -35.16
CA PHE A 80 -1.06 -4.66 -34.02
C PHE A 80 0.38 -4.25 -34.33
N ASP A 81 0.92 -4.69 -35.50
CA ASP A 81 2.28 -4.34 -35.92
C ASP A 81 2.40 -2.84 -36.22
N SER A 82 1.42 -2.23 -36.87
CA SER A 82 1.36 -0.77 -37.09
C SER A 82 1.35 0.01 -35.78
N TYR A 83 0.54 -0.41 -34.82
CA TYR A 83 0.49 0.19 -33.48
C TYR A 83 1.84 0.06 -32.75
N ALA A 84 2.43 -1.11 -32.76
CA ALA A 84 3.75 -1.36 -32.17
C ALA A 84 4.87 -0.54 -32.83
N HIS A 85 4.81 -0.38 -34.16
CA HIS A 85 5.73 0.48 -34.90
C HIS A 85 5.55 1.95 -34.51
N HIS A 86 4.31 2.44 -34.45
CA HIS A 86 4.00 3.81 -34.04
C HIS A 86 4.55 4.13 -32.64
N LEU A 87 4.35 3.23 -31.68
CA LEU A 87 4.87 3.41 -30.33
C LEU A 87 6.42 3.51 -30.29
N ARG A 88 7.12 2.76 -31.16
CA ARG A 88 8.59 2.79 -31.25
C ARG A 88 9.13 4.04 -31.91
N THR A 89 8.34 4.67 -32.77
CA THR A 89 8.71 5.87 -33.54
C THR A 89 8.13 7.15 -32.93
N LEU A 90 7.42 7.03 -31.81
CA LEU A 90 6.84 8.17 -31.10
C LEU A 90 7.95 9.18 -30.73
N GLY A 91 7.75 10.43 -31.16
CA GLY A 91 8.74 11.51 -30.98
C GLY A 91 9.76 11.66 -32.11
N ALA A 92 9.78 10.80 -33.14
CA ALA A 92 10.63 10.98 -34.30
C ALA A 92 10.07 12.12 -35.20
N PRO A 93 10.93 12.92 -35.87
CA PRO A 93 12.40 12.82 -35.96
C PRO A 93 13.16 13.52 -34.82
N VAL A 94 12.47 14.24 -33.90
CA VAL A 94 13.07 15.07 -32.85
C VAL A 94 13.80 14.23 -31.80
N LEU A 95 13.25 13.06 -31.48
CA LEU A 95 13.85 12.14 -30.49
C LEU A 95 14.30 10.83 -31.16
N PRO A 96 15.40 10.23 -30.69
CA PRO A 96 15.80 8.90 -31.14
C PRO A 96 14.67 7.88 -30.96
N ARG A 97 14.62 6.89 -31.86
CA ARG A 97 13.64 5.82 -31.78
C ARG A 97 13.67 5.15 -30.39
N ARG A 98 12.51 4.83 -29.83
CA ARG A 98 12.32 4.19 -28.52
C ARG A 98 12.59 5.07 -27.29
N THR A 99 13.07 6.32 -27.44
CA THR A 99 13.34 7.21 -26.28
C THR A 99 12.10 7.41 -25.43
N VAL A 100 10.97 7.69 -26.05
CA VAL A 100 9.69 7.89 -25.35
C VAL A 100 9.28 6.63 -24.59
N LEU A 101 9.42 5.45 -25.18
CA LEU A 101 9.12 4.18 -24.50
C LEU A 101 10.02 3.94 -23.28
N TRP A 102 11.30 4.26 -23.39
CA TRP A 102 12.21 4.14 -22.26
C TRP A 102 11.90 5.15 -21.16
N ALA A 103 11.56 6.38 -21.53
CA ALA A 103 11.11 7.40 -20.58
C ALA A 103 9.89 6.93 -19.81
N PHE A 104 8.86 6.40 -20.49
CA PHE A 104 7.68 5.82 -19.83
C PHE A 104 8.06 4.68 -18.87
N ARG A 105 8.96 3.79 -19.25
CA ARG A 105 9.40 2.68 -18.36
C ARG A 105 10.05 3.20 -17.09
N VAL A 106 10.94 4.19 -17.20
CA VAL A 106 11.63 4.79 -16.06
C VAL A 106 10.62 5.50 -15.14
N VAL A 107 9.72 6.30 -15.72
CA VAL A 107 8.68 7.01 -14.97
C VAL A 107 7.76 6.03 -14.24
N LEU A 108 7.28 4.99 -14.91
CA LEU A 108 6.40 3.98 -14.30
C LEU A 108 7.11 3.19 -13.21
N LEU A 109 8.40 2.87 -13.39
CA LEU A 109 9.17 2.21 -12.35
C LEU A 109 9.32 3.10 -11.12
N ALA A 110 9.68 4.37 -11.32
CA ALA A 110 9.78 5.34 -10.23
C ALA A 110 8.43 5.54 -9.51
N ASP A 111 7.34 5.61 -10.26
CA ASP A 111 5.98 5.72 -9.73
C ASP A 111 5.57 4.49 -8.92
N ALA A 112 5.85 3.28 -9.42
CA ALA A 112 5.61 2.03 -8.70
C ALA A 112 6.41 1.96 -7.38
N LEU A 113 7.69 2.34 -7.41
CA LEU A 113 8.53 2.40 -6.21
C LEU A 113 8.00 3.42 -5.20
N THR A 114 7.55 4.57 -5.67
CA THR A 114 6.91 5.59 -4.82
C THR A 114 5.64 5.04 -4.18
N HIS A 115 4.77 4.40 -4.96
CA HIS A 115 3.53 3.80 -4.47
C HIS A 115 3.79 2.76 -3.38
N LEU A 116 4.70 1.81 -3.64
CA LEU A 116 5.07 0.77 -2.69
C LEU A 116 5.69 1.34 -1.41
N SER A 117 6.57 2.34 -1.54
CA SER A 117 7.20 3.00 -0.41
C SER A 117 6.17 3.70 0.48
N CYS A 118 5.24 4.45 -0.13
CA CYS A 118 4.14 5.10 0.58
C CYS A 118 3.23 4.08 1.28
N ALA A 119 2.89 2.99 0.60
CA ALA A 119 2.08 1.91 1.19
C ALA A 119 2.78 1.28 2.39
N ALA A 120 4.07 0.98 2.29
CA ALA A 120 4.86 0.44 3.39
C ALA A 120 4.89 1.39 4.60
N VAL A 121 5.18 2.69 4.37
CA VAL A 121 5.21 3.71 5.43
C VAL A 121 3.86 3.84 6.12
N LEU A 122 2.77 3.91 5.36
CA LEU A 122 1.41 4.02 5.94
C LEU A 122 1.04 2.78 6.74
N THR A 123 1.42 1.59 6.27
CA THR A 123 1.19 0.33 6.97
C THR A 123 1.94 0.30 8.30
N VAL A 124 3.23 0.67 8.31
CA VAL A 124 4.04 0.73 9.54
C VAL A 124 3.44 1.72 10.54
N ARG A 125 3.08 2.92 10.09
CA ARG A 125 2.46 3.96 10.94
C ARG A 125 1.10 3.50 11.51
N ALA A 126 0.26 2.86 10.69
CA ALA A 126 -1.04 2.34 11.11
C ALA A 126 -0.88 1.24 12.17
N GLN A 127 0.04 0.31 11.97
CA GLN A 127 0.32 -0.75 12.94
C GLN A 127 0.90 -0.20 14.25
N ALA A 128 1.79 0.80 14.17
CA ALA A 128 2.34 1.46 15.36
C ALA A 128 1.25 2.16 16.18
N SER A 129 0.34 2.88 15.51
CA SER A 129 -0.79 3.54 16.18
C SER A 129 -1.76 2.54 16.80
N ALA A 130 -2.06 1.44 16.12
CA ALA A 130 -2.90 0.37 16.63
C ALA A 130 -2.30 -0.30 17.88
N ARG A 131 -0.99 -0.58 17.88
CA ARG A 131 -0.28 -1.12 19.05
C ARG A 131 -0.30 -0.15 20.24
N ARG A 132 -0.09 1.15 20.00
CA ARG A 132 -0.19 2.18 21.03
C ARG A 132 -1.61 2.25 21.63
N ALA A 133 -2.63 2.23 20.79
CA ALA A 133 -4.02 2.23 21.22
C ALA A 133 -4.39 0.98 22.04
N ALA A 134 -3.86 -0.20 21.68
CA ALA A 134 -4.06 -1.44 22.41
C ALA A 134 -3.36 -1.45 23.79
N ALA A 135 -2.22 -0.74 23.91
CA ALA A 135 -1.45 -0.62 25.15
C ALA A 135 -2.08 0.41 26.14
N GLN A 136 -2.95 1.32 25.65
CA GLN A 136 -3.60 2.27 26.53
C GLN A 136 -4.76 1.58 27.28
N PRO A 137 -4.87 1.77 28.62
CA PRO A 137 -6.03 1.30 29.38
C PRO A 137 -7.29 1.88 28.73
N ARG A 138 -8.28 1.02 28.42
CA ARG A 138 -9.56 1.52 27.94
C ARG A 138 -10.13 2.50 28.97
N PRO A 139 -10.43 3.75 28.58
CA PRO A 139 -11.13 4.65 29.48
C PRO A 139 -12.41 3.93 29.90
N LEU A 140 -12.61 3.79 31.21
CA LEU A 140 -13.89 3.31 31.72
C LEU A 140 -15.00 4.10 31.03
N PRO A 141 -16.10 3.47 30.58
CA PRO A 141 -17.21 4.18 29.99
C PRO A 141 -17.65 5.23 31.04
N GLN A 142 -17.26 6.49 30.76
CA GLN A 142 -17.78 7.59 31.56
C GLN A 142 -19.31 7.49 31.42
N GLY A 143 -19.95 7.05 32.50
CA GLY A 143 -21.40 6.89 32.54
C GLY A 143 -21.97 8.16 31.94
N ARG A 144 -22.68 8.00 30.82
CA ARG A 144 -23.27 9.11 30.06
C ARG A 144 -23.96 10.02 31.07
N ARG A 145 -23.29 11.13 31.47
CA ARG A 145 -23.90 12.13 32.35
C ARG A 145 -25.15 12.57 31.61
N ARG A 146 -26.27 11.97 32.02
CA ARG A 146 -27.61 12.38 31.53
C ARG A 146 -27.71 13.86 31.75
N THR A 147 -27.70 14.63 30.67
CA THR A 147 -27.89 16.08 30.76
C THR A 147 -29.15 16.36 31.50
N ARG A 148 -29.21 17.43 32.30
CA ARG A 148 -30.34 17.87 33.10
C ARG A 148 -31.68 17.83 32.33
N TRP A 149 -31.61 18.09 31.01
CA TRP A 149 -32.70 18.01 30.03
C TRP A 149 -33.25 16.58 29.81
N GLN A 150 -32.45 15.55 29.89
CA GLN A 150 -32.90 14.15 29.76
C GLN A 150 -33.58 13.65 31.05
N ARG A 151 -33.35 14.29 32.18
CA ARG A 151 -34.07 14.01 33.44
C ARG A 151 -35.44 14.68 33.47
N LEU A 152 -35.53 15.93 32.96
CA LEU A 152 -36.79 16.69 32.91
C LEU A 152 -37.84 16.09 31.96
N LYS A 153 -37.44 15.48 30.85
CA LYS A 153 -38.38 14.82 29.91
C LYS A 153 -39.07 13.58 30.46
N ARG A 154 -38.65 13.05 31.61
CA ARG A 154 -39.27 11.89 32.24
C ARG A 154 -40.25 12.25 33.36
N SER A 155 -40.30 13.52 33.77
CA SER A 155 -41.19 14.03 34.81
C SER A 155 -42.38 14.85 34.25
N MET A 156 -42.52 14.91 32.94
CA MET A 156 -43.70 15.39 32.22
C MET A 156 -44.42 14.21 31.55
#